data_d69645aa18435f79a6ba93c03b8f6410
#
_entry.id   d69645aa18435f79a6ba93c03b8f6410
#
_cell.length_a   1.000
_cell.length_b   1.000
_cell.length_c   1.000
_cell.angle_alpha   90.00
_cell.angle_beta   90.00
_cell.angle_gamma   90.00
#
_symmetry.space_group_name_H-M   'P 1'
#
loop_
_entity.id
_entity.type
_entity.pdbx_description
1 polymer ?
#
loop_
_entity_poly.entity_id
_entity_poly.type
_entity_poly.pdbx_seq_one_letter_code
_entity_poly.pdbx_strand_id
1 'polypeptide(L)'
;MRPGKAITFGLLGGKPFLGLSGNPAAAYAGFEMLARPAIRKMRGFAEGTRPVQQAILTHGVKKRQGRRFFDRTTVLRDPETGELLVTEAKTQNSALLGTMQRANCLLRIDEGPCELKAGDVVDVVRVDLPEGTVL
;
A
#
# COMPACT_ATOMS: atom_id res chain seq x y z
N MET A 1 9.82 2.34 5.37
CA MET A 1 8.79 1.93 4.41
C MET A 1 9.43 1.70 3.05
N ARG A 2 8.95 0.73 2.29
CA ARG A 2 9.34 0.50 0.89
C ARG A 2 8.07 0.24 0.06
N PRO A 3 7.88 0.88 -1.12
CA PRO A 3 8.70 1.99 -1.62
C PRO A 3 8.59 3.23 -0.73
N GLY A 4 9.49 4.20 -0.91
CA GLY A 4 9.45 5.46 -0.17
C GLY A 4 10.51 5.62 0.92
N LYS A 5 11.74 5.18 0.64
CA LYS A 5 12.88 5.33 1.57
C LYS A 5 13.18 6.79 1.90
N ALA A 6 13.07 7.68 0.94
CA ALA A 6 13.45 9.09 1.04
C ALA A 6 12.24 9.99 1.30
N ILE A 7 11.45 9.69 2.34
CA ILE A 7 10.34 10.54 2.76
C ILE A 7 10.83 11.47 3.86
N THR A 8 10.53 12.75 3.73
CA THR A 8 10.90 13.78 4.68
C THR A 8 9.65 14.48 5.20
N PHE A 9 9.54 14.65 6.51
CA PHE A 9 8.50 15.43 7.16
C PHE A 9 9.11 16.57 7.96
N GLY A 10 8.44 17.71 7.96
CA GLY A 10 8.84 18.87 8.74
C GLY A 10 7.77 19.93 8.82
N LEU A 11 8.12 21.04 9.46
CA LEU A 11 7.32 22.25 9.52
C LEU A 11 8.07 23.39 8.83
N LEU A 12 7.40 24.13 7.97
CA LEU A 12 7.91 25.32 7.33
C LEU A 12 6.98 26.49 7.62
N GLY A 13 7.46 27.47 8.36
CA GLY A 13 6.62 28.59 8.81
C GLY A 13 5.36 28.15 9.56
N GLY A 14 5.47 27.12 10.41
CA GLY A 14 4.35 26.54 11.14
C GLY A 14 3.40 25.66 10.32
N LYS A 15 3.66 25.48 9.03
CA LYS A 15 2.85 24.67 8.12
C LYS A 15 3.49 23.30 7.90
N PRO A 16 2.68 22.21 7.85
CA PRO A 16 3.21 20.89 7.56
C PRO A 16 3.85 20.83 6.17
N PHE A 17 5.01 20.21 6.10
CA PHE A 17 5.74 19.94 4.88
C PHE A 17 6.03 18.44 4.78
N LEU A 18 5.72 17.84 3.65
CA LEU A 18 6.01 16.43 3.37
C LEU A 18 6.71 16.31 2.01
N GLY A 19 7.97 15.92 2.02
CA GLY A 19 8.74 15.61 0.83
C GLY A 19 8.61 14.14 0.46
N LEU A 20 8.13 13.86 -0.74
CA LEU A 20 8.00 12.50 -1.29
C LEU A 20 9.15 12.19 -2.25
N SER A 21 9.43 10.88 -2.42
CA SER A 21 10.42 10.39 -3.39
C SER A 21 10.02 10.78 -4.83
N GLY A 22 11.02 11.05 -5.69
CA GLY A 22 10.80 11.29 -7.12
C GLY A 22 10.39 10.05 -7.93
N ASN A 23 10.64 8.84 -7.42
CA ASN A 23 10.19 7.62 -8.09
C ASN A 23 8.65 7.51 -8.03
N PRO A 24 7.95 7.31 -9.17
CA PRO A 24 6.49 7.39 -9.25
C PRO A 24 5.76 6.48 -8.26
N ALA A 25 6.12 5.21 -8.16
CA ALA A 25 5.48 4.29 -7.25
C ALA A 25 5.79 4.60 -5.77
N ALA A 26 6.97 5.13 -5.49
CA ALA A 26 7.34 5.56 -4.15
C ALA A 26 6.60 6.83 -3.73
N ALA A 27 6.42 7.79 -4.65
CA ALA A 27 5.62 8.98 -4.42
C ALA A 27 4.16 8.63 -4.16
N TYR A 28 3.60 7.73 -4.96
CA TYR A 28 2.23 7.24 -4.79
C TYR A 28 2.03 6.55 -3.44
N ALA A 29 2.87 5.57 -3.08
CA ALA A 29 2.77 4.89 -1.80
C ALA A 29 2.95 5.86 -0.62
N GLY A 30 3.88 6.80 -0.73
CA GLY A 30 4.07 7.85 0.27
C GLY A 30 2.85 8.77 0.40
N PHE A 31 2.24 9.12 -0.70
CA PHE A 31 0.99 9.89 -0.70
C PHE A 31 -0.14 9.11 0.00
N GLU A 32 -0.43 7.89 -0.45
CA GLU A 32 -1.53 7.08 0.10
C GLU A 32 -1.35 6.75 1.59
N MET A 33 -0.12 6.45 2.01
CA MET A 33 0.15 6.01 3.38
C MET A 33 0.38 7.16 4.37
N LEU A 34 0.82 8.33 3.92
CA LEU A 34 1.22 9.44 4.81
C LEU A 34 0.52 10.75 4.49
N ALA A 35 0.61 11.24 3.24
CA ALA A 35 0.05 12.55 2.88
C ALA A 35 -1.49 12.54 2.95
N ARG A 36 -2.11 11.55 2.34
CA ARG A 36 -3.57 11.42 2.31
C ARG A 36 -4.20 11.36 3.71
N PRO A 37 -3.75 10.51 4.65
CA PRO A 37 -4.27 10.53 6.02
C PRO A 37 -4.11 11.88 6.72
N ALA A 38 -2.98 12.56 6.53
CA ALA A 38 -2.74 13.87 7.09
C ALA A 38 -3.73 14.92 6.53
N ILE A 39 -3.91 14.96 5.20
CA ILE A 39 -4.87 15.86 4.53
C ILE A 39 -6.30 15.59 5.01
N ARG A 40 -6.69 14.34 5.13
CA ARG A 40 -8.03 13.97 5.62
C ARG A 40 -8.24 14.44 7.06
N LYS A 41 -7.24 14.23 7.92
CA LYS A 41 -7.29 14.71 9.30
C LYS A 41 -7.41 16.23 9.38
N MET A 42 -6.65 16.96 8.56
CA MET A 42 -6.74 18.43 8.47
C MET A 42 -8.12 18.90 8.01
N ARG A 43 -8.81 18.10 7.19
CA ARG A 43 -10.19 18.35 6.74
C ARG A 43 -11.26 17.91 7.74
N GLY A 44 -10.90 17.37 8.91
CA GLY A 44 -11.82 16.95 9.95
C GLY A 44 -12.44 15.55 9.80
N PHE A 45 -11.91 14.71 8.89
CA PHE A 45 -12.37 13.33 8.80
C PHE A 45 -11.85 12.49 9.97
N ALA A 46 -12.71 11.68 10.57
CA ALA A 46 -12.32 10.76 11.64
C ALA A 46 -11.36 9.67 11.12
N GLU A 47 -11.71 9.08 9.97
CA GLU A 47 -10.88 8.05 9.33
C GLU A 47 -9.97 8.66 8.26
N GLY A 48 -8.67 8.56 8.47
CA GLY A 48 -7.67 9.10 7.55
C GLY A 48 -7.12 8.07 6.57
N THR A 49 -7.05 6.79 6.97
CA THR A 49 -6.41 5.72 6.23
C THR A 49 -7.33 5.06 5.20
N ARG A 50 -6.74 4.40 4.22
CA ARG A 50 -7.46 3.53 3.30
C ARG A 50 -7.95 2.28 4.02
N PRO A 51 -9.06 1.67 3.57
CA PRO A 51 -9.54 0.40 4.12
C PRO A 51 -8.49 -0.70 3.97
N VAL A 52 -8.38 -1.53 5.00
CA VAL A 52 -7.54 -2.73 5.01
C VAL A 52 -8.45 -3.95 4.99
N GLN A 53 -8.18 -4.88 4.10
CA GLN A 53 -8.90 -6.17 4.02
C GLN A 53 -7.92 -7.33 4.12
N GLN A 54 -8.42 -8.46 4.60
CA GLN A 54 -7.69 -9.72 4.52
C GLN A 54 -7.94 -10.37 3.16
N ALA A 55 -6.88 -10.93 2.58
CA ALA A 55 -6.92 -11.64 1.31
C ALA A 55 -5.98 -12.84 1.35
N ILE A 56 -6.23 -13.82 0.52
CA ILE A 56 -5.41 -15.03 0.38
C ILE A 56 -4.36 -14.80 -0.69
N LEU A 57 -3.10 -15.00 -0.34
CA LEU A 57 -1.98 -14.85 -1.25
C LEU A 57 -1.94 -16.01 -2.25
N THR A 58 -1.87 -15.70 -3.55
CA THR A 58 -1.88 -16.73 -4.61
C THR A 58 -0.52 -17.35 -4.91
N HIS A 59 0.57 -16.72 -4.42
CA HIS A 59 1.95 -17.16 -4.65
C HIS A 59 2.84 -16.77 -3.47
N GLY A 60 4.04 -17.36 -3.40
CA GLY A 60 5.01 -17.05 -2.36
C GLY A 60 5.64 -15.67 -2.53
N VAL A 61 5.88 -14.97 -1.42
CA VAL A 61 6.63 -13.72 -1.36
C VAL A 61 7.74 -13.84 -0.32
N LYS A 62 8.97 -13.54 -0.72
CA LYS A 62 10.13 -13.58 0.17
C LYS A 62 10.74 -12.19 0.32
N LYS A 63 10.79 -11.73 1.57
CA LYS A 63 11.36 -10.46 1.94
C LYS A 63 12.57 -10.65 2.83
N ARG A 64 13.73 -10.10 2.43
CA ARG A 64 14.97 -10.17 3.18
C ARG A 64 15.30 -8.89 3.97
N GLN A 65 14.68 -7.77 3.60
CA GLN A 65 14.95 -6.47 4.22
C GLN A 65 14.05 -6.22 5.44
N GLY A 66 14.59 -5.55 6.46
CA GLY A 66 13.90 -5.29 7.72
C GLY A 66 12.77 -4.25 7.67
N ARG A 67 12.56 -3.53 6.55
CA ARG A 67 11.54 -2.47 6.45
C ARG A 67 10.16 -3.03 6.16
N ARG A 68 9.13 -2.29 6.56
CA ARG A 68 7.77 -2.56 6.11
C ARG A 68 7.64 -2.30 4.60
N PHE A 69 7.04 -3.25 3.89
CA PHE A 69 6.78 -3.16 2.45
C PHE A 69 5.30 -2.90 2.19
N PHE A 70 5.06 -2.16 1.09
CA PHE A 70 3.75 -1.98 0.48
C PHE A 70 3.89 -2.31 -1.00
N ASP A 71 3.75 -3.58 -1.31
CA ASP A 71 3.93 -4.09 -2.66
C ASP A 71 2.65 -3.92 -3.48
N ARG A 72 2.80 -3.52 -4.73
CA ARG A 72 1.67 -3.32 -5.64
C ARG A 72 1.11 -4.67 -6.04
N THR A 73 -0.17 -4.83 -5.81
CA THR A 73 -0.86 -6.09 -5.98
C THR A 73 -2.23 -5.87 -6.61
N THR A 74 -2.79 -6.93 -7.15
CA THR A 74 -4.16 -6.98 -7.61
C THR A 74 -4.93 -7.94 -6.72
N VAL A 75 -6.04 -7.48 -6.17
CA VAL A 75 -6.98 -8.32 -5.44
C VAL A 75 -8.24 -8.51 -6.27
N LEU A 76 -8.69 -9.74 -6.37
CA LEU A 76 -9.92 -10.14 -7.05
C LEU A 76 -10.74 -11.02 -6.10
N ARG A 77 -12.06 -10.95 -6.24
CA ARG A 77 -12.95 -11.87 -5.53
C ARG A 77 -13.12 -13.14 -6.34
N ASP A 78 -12.87 -14.27 -5.71
CA ASP A 78 -13.15 -15.58 -6.28
C ASP A 78 -14.68 -15.74 -6.40
N PRO A 79 -15.23 -15.98 -7.59
CA PRO A 79 -16.66 -16.13 -7.77
C PRO A 79 -17.25 -17.40 -7.16
N GLU A 80 -16.44 -18.43 -6.94
CA GLU A 80 -16.88 -19.71 -6.37
C GLU A 80 -16.87 -19.69 -4.83
N THR A 81 -15.78 -19.19 -4.23
CA THR A 81 -15.62 -19.20 -2.77
C THR A 81 -16.02 -17.86 -2.10
N GLY A 82 -16.07 -16.78 -2.88
CA GLY A 82 -16.29 -15.42 -2.34
C GLY A 82 -15.07 -14.81 -1.66
N GLU A 83 -13.97 -15.53 -1.56
CA GLU A 83 -12.74 -15.08 -0.93
C GLU A 83 -12.01 -14.03 -1.78
N LEU A 84 -11.22 -13.19 -1.14
CA LEU A 84 -10.34 -12.25 -1.83
C LEU A 84 -9.00 -12.91 -2.08
N LEU A 85 -8.63 -13.01 -3.35
CA LEU A 85 -7.34 -13.54 -3.80
C LEU A 85 -6.43 -12.41 -4.22
N VAL A 86 -5.22 -12.36 -3.68
CA VAL A 86 -4.25 -11.31 -3.98
C VAL A 86 -3.05 -11.86 -4.73
N THR A 87 -2.70 -11.19 -5.83
CA THR A 87 -1.55 -11.52 -6.68
C THR A 87 -0.63 -10.32 -6.81
N GLU A 88 0.65 -10.52 -6.57
CA GLU A 88 1.67 -9.48 -6.69
C GLU A 88 1.91 -9.10 -8.16
N ALA A 89 2.21 -7.84 -8.42
CA ALA A 89 2.64 -7.41 -9.74
C ALA A 89 3.97 -8.10 -10.11
N LYS A 90 4.14 -8.45 -11.37
CA LYS A 90 5.34 -9.16 -11.88
C LYS A 90 6.65 -8.44 -11.55
N THR A 91 6.60 -7.14 -11.32
CA THR A 91 7.74 -6.35 -10.90
C THR A 91 7.33 -5.27 -9.90
N GLN A 92 8.14 -5.10 -8.87
CA GLN A 92 8.00 -4.05 -7.85
C GLN A 92 8.96 -2.87 -8.09
N ASN A 93 9.52 -2.74 -9.30
CA ASN A 93 10.37 -1.60 -9.63
C ASN A 93 9.60 -0.29 -9.48
N SER A 94 10.09 0.59 -8.61
CA SER A 94 9.43 1.85 -8.26
C SER A 94 9.41 2.89 -9.39
N ALA A 95 10.22 2.71 -10.43
CA ALA A 95 10.24 3.57 -11.61
C ALA A 95 9.15 3.21 -12.65
N LEU A 96 8.49 2.05 -12.52
CA LEU A 96 7.49 1.59 -13.47
C LEU A 96 6.08 2.03 -13.08
N LEU A 97 5.65 3.15 -13.66
CA LEU A 97 4.31 3.71 -13.42
C LEU A 97 3.18 2.77 -13.88
N GLY A 98 3.37 2.02 -14.95
CA GLY A 98 2.36 1.08 -15.46
C GLY A 98 1.93 0.00 -14.49
N THR A 99 2.76 -0.35 -13.51
CA THR A 99 2.38 -1.29 -12.45
C THR A 99 1.38 -0.68 -11.45
N MET A 100 1.37 0.66 -11.33
CA MET A 100 0.41 1.38 -10.50
C MET A 100 -0.99 1.37 -11.12
N GLN A 101 -1.07 1.52 -12.44
CA GLN A 101 -2.34 1.53 -13.15
C GLN A 101 -3.10 0.20 -13.05
N ARG A 102 -2.36 -0.91 -12.92
CA ARG A 102 -2.94 -2.26 -12.83
C ARG A 102 -3.22 -2.70 -11.40
N ALA A 103 -2.53 -2.12 -10.43
CA ALA A 103 -2.71 -2.47 -9.02
C ALA A 103 -3.98 -1.80 -8.48
N ASN A 104 -4.77 -2.54 -7.71
CA ASN A 104 -5.92 -2.02 -6.99
C ASN A 104 -5.77 -2.09 -5.48
N CYS A 105 -4.66 -2.64 -5.01
CA CYS A 105 -4.31 -2.68 -3.59
C CYS A 105 -2.79 -2.68 -3.38
N LEU A 106 -2.40 -2.44 -2.15
CA LEU A 106 -1.02 -2.57 -1.68
C LEU A 106 -0.96 -3.69 -0.65
N LEU A 107 -0.17 -4.72 -0.90
CA LEU A 107 0.12 -5.78 0.06
C LEU A 107 1.00 -5.23 1.17
N ARG A 108 0.51 -5.26 2.40
CA ARG A 108 1.28 -4.86 3.57
C ARG A 108 2.08 -6.04 4.09
N ILE A 109 3.40 -5.90 4.09
CA ILE A 109 4.32 -6.86 4.69
C ILE A 109 5.06 -6.15 5.82
N ASP A 110 4.87 -6.62 7.04
CA ASP A 110 5.40 -6.00 8.24
C ASP A 110 6.93 -6.04 8.30
N GLU A 111 7.49 -5.38 9.30
CA GLU A 111 8.93 -5.23 9.50
C GLU A 111 9.59 -6.58 9.79
N GLY A 112 10.88 -6.67 9.46
CA GLY A 112 11.65 -7.88 9.60
C GLY A 112 11.67 -8.76 8.34
N PRO A 113 12.59 -9.72 8.26
CA PRO A 113 12.59 -10.73 7.22
C PRO A 113 11.36 -11.62 7.39
N CYS A 114 10.69 -11.92 6.29
CA CYS A 114 9.58 -12.85 6.29
C CYS A 114 9.51 -13.65 4.99
N GLU A 115 8.88 -14.79 5.07
CA GLU A 115 8.55 -15.64 3.93
C GLU A 115 7.07 -15.97 4.00
N LEU A 116 6.32 -15.45 3.03
CA LEU A 116 4.91 -15.74 2.86
C LEU A 116 4.74 -16.80 1.80
N LYS A 117 3.79 -17.70 1.99
CA LYS A 117 3.48 -18.80 1.08
C LYS A 117 2.13 -18.60 0.42
N ALA A 118 1.93 -19.21 -0.74
CA ALA A 118 0.61 -19.31 -1.33
C ALA A 118 -0.37 -19.94 -0.32
N GLY A 119 -1.56 -19.35 -0.20
CA GLY A 119 -2.57 -19.73 0.78
C GLY A 119 -2.51 -18.96 2.10
N ASP A 120 -1.45 -18.21 2.38
CA ASP A 120 -1.38 -17.39 3.58
C ASP A 120 -2.38 -16.23 3.51
N VAL A 121 -2.98 -15.91 4.66
CA VAL A 121 -3.85 -14.74 4.81
C VAL A 121 -2.98 -13.52 5.07
N VAL A 122 -3.17 -12.49 4.28
CA VAL A 122 -2.38 -11.26 4.32
C VAL A 122 -3.28 -10.03 4.35
N ASP A 123 -2.74 -8.92 4.84
CA ASP A 123 -3.43 -7.63 4.83
C ASP A 123 -3.14 -6.87 3.54
N VAL A 124 -4.18 -6.40 2.89
CA VAL A 124 -4.10 -5.53 1.70
C VAL A 124 -4.78 -4.20 1.96
N VAL A 125 -4.10 -3.12 1.60
CA VAL A 125 -4.64 -1.76 1.64
C VAL A 125 -5.35 -1.49 0.32
N ARG A 126 -6.67 -1.31 0.34
CA ARG A 126 -7.48 -1.07 -0.86
C ARG A 126 -7.32 0.38 -1.32
N VAL A 127 -6.83 0.56 -2.54
CA VAL A 127 -6.60 1.90 -3.12
C VAL A 127 -7.62 2.27 -4.20
N ASP A 128 -8.44 1.32 -4.59
CA ASP A 128 -9.48 1.45 -5.63
C ASP A 128 -10.88 1.78 -5.08
N LEU A 129 -11.09 1.58 -3.79
CA LEU A 129 -12.39 1.83 -3.18
C LEU A 129 -12.67 3.34 -3.04
N PRO A 130 -13.93 3.76 -3.23
CA PRO A 130 -14.34 5.14 -3.00
C PRO A 130 -14.00 5.62 -1.59
N GLU A 131 -13.83 6.91 -1.43
CA GLU A 131 -13.63 7.51 -0.11
C GLU A 131 -14.85 7.28 0.79
N GLY A 132 -14.57 6.95 2.06
CA GLY A 132 -15.61 6.69 3.03
C GLY A 132 -16.24 5.30 2.95
N THR A 133 -15.72 4.40 2.09
CA THR A 133 -16.16 3.00 2.11
C THR A 133 -15.91 2.37 3.47
N VAL A 134 -16.95 1.83 4.07
CA VAL A 134 -16.90 0.98 5.26
C VAL A 134 -16.97 -0.48 4.79
N LEU A 135 -16.09 -1.31 5.34
CA LEU A 135 -15.96 -2.74 4.99
C LEU A 135 -16.51 -3.62 6.11
#